data_fe3c6b5c43e8f707d45622182dc10a97
#
_entry.id   fe3c6b5c43e8f707d45622182dc10a97
#
_cell.length_a   1.000
_cell.length_b   1.000
_cell.length_c   1.000
_cell.angle_alpha   90.00
_cell.angle_beta   90.00
_cell.angle_gamma   90.00
#
_symmetry.space_group_name_H-M   'P 1'
#
loop_
_entity.id
_entity.type
_entity.pdbx_description
1 polymer ?
#
loop_
_entity_poly.entity_id
_entity_poly.type
_entity_poly.pdbx_seq_one_letter_code
_entity_poly.pdbx_strand_id
1 'polypeptide(L)'
;MKRVFFLIMFLFHASYAFGQFIDTKWKVMDFLGEAWFADTKNIIGKTQDFYKGWSKGVFYSCDYAGQSATYNSYTRDEFLKNKEFSLFKEFKVTFIDEEIFVHRITCNGNKGFDRKVMYPFITQNNSKKGYYVFEGAIYILEY
;
A
#
# COMPACT_ATOMS: atom_id res chain seq x y z
N MET A 1 -14.33 23.39 -52.29
CA MET A 1 -14.85 22.82 -51.04
C MET A 1 -13.70 22.21 -50.27
N LYS A 2 -13.26 22.88 -49.21
CA LYS A 2 -12.17 22.41 -48.35
C LYS A 2 -12.78 21.57 -47.25
N ARG A 3 -12.52 20.28 -47.24
CA ARG A 3 -12.88 19.37 -46.15
C ARG A 3 -11.87 19.55 -45.03
N VAL A 4 -12.32 20.17 -43.93
CA VAL A 4 -11.58 20.28 -42.69
C VAL A 4 -11.73 18.95 -41.97
N PHE A 5 -10.67 18.14 -41.94
CA PHE A 5 -10.58 16.97 -41.09
C PHE A 5 -10.31 17.46 -39.66
N PHE A 6 -11.31 17.42 -38.82
CA PHE A 6 -11.14 17.53 -37.37
C PHE A 6 -10.51 16.20 -36.86
N LEU A 7 -9.22 16.25 -36.67
CA LEU A 7 -8.51 15.19 -35.94
C LEU A 7 -8.82 15.39 -34.45
N ILE A 8 -9.82 14.69 -33.94
CA ILE A 8 -10.07 14.62 -32.50
C ILE A 8 -8.96 13.73 -31.92
N MET A 9 -7.94 14.39 -31.44
CA MET A 9 -6.91 13.79 -30.62
C MET A 9 -7.54 13.42 -29.28
N PHE A 10 -8.04 12.21 -29.15
CA PHE A 10 -8.36 11.61 -27.85
C PHE A 10 -7.03 11.46 -27.10
N LEU A 11 -6.72 12.46 -26.29
CA LEU A 11 -5.74 12.34 -25.24
C LEU A 11 -6.30 11.32 -24.25
N PHE A 12 -5.96 10.06 -24.46
CA PHE A 12 -6.05 9.07 -23.43
C PHE A 12 -5.12 9.52 -22.30
N HIS A 13 -5.68 10.22 -21.33
CA HIS A 13 -5.07 10.32 -20.03
C HIS A 13 -5.11 8.91 -19.46
N ALA A 14 -4.08 8.13 -19.72
CA ALA A 14 -3.80 6.95 -18.94
C ALA A 14 -3.52 7.47 -17.52
N SER A 15 -4.58 7.59 -16.73
CA SER A 15 -4.47 7.71 -15.29
C SER A 15 -3.83 6.40 -14.86
N TYR A 16 -2.51 6.39 -14.74
CA TYR A 16 -1.79 5.30 -14.10
C TYR A 16 -2.29 5.28 -12.65
N ALA A 17 -3.28 4.49 -12.40
CA ALA A 17 -3.69 4.13 -11.06
C ALA A 17 -2.58 3.26 -10.48
N PHE A 18 -1.54 3.88 -9.97
CA PHE A 18 -0.49 3.23 -9.17
C PHE A 18 -1.14 2.72 -7.90
N GLY A 19 -1.60 1.48 -7.89
CA GLY A 19 -2.38 0.85 -6.84
C GLY A 19 -2.84 1.87 -5.81
N GLN A 20 -4.06 2.34 -5.91
CA GLN A 20 -4.54 3.54 -5.22
C GLN A 20 -4.12 3.53 -3.75
N PHE A 21 -3.23 4.43 -3.36
CA PHE A 21 -2.64 4.46 -2.03
C PHE A 21 -2.84 5.81 -1.33
N ILE A 22 -2.61 6.92 -2.03
CA ILE A 22 -2.77 8.27 -1.47
C ILE A 22 -4.25 8.67 -1.48
N ASP A 23 -4.66 9.41 -0.44
CA ASP A 23 -6.05 9.82 -0.18
C ASP A 23 -7.02 8.63 -0.09
N THR A 24 -6.55 7.54 0.52
CA THR A 24 -7.33 6.32 0.70
C THR A 24 -7.51 5.98 2.17
N LYS A 25 -8.64 5.36 2.45
CA LYS A 25 -9.00 4.84 3.78
C LYS A 25 -9.16 3.33 3.69
N TRP A 26 -8.28 2.62 4.35
CA TRP A 26 -8.20 1.18 4.34
C TRP A 26 -8.75 0.58 5.63
N LYS A 27 -9.72 -0.30 5.53
CA LYS A 27 -10.31 -1.00 6.67
C LYS A 27 -9.67 -2.37 6.82
N VAL A 28 -9.24 -2.72 8.01
CA VAL A 28 -8.71 -4.05 8.32
C VAL A 28 -9.86 -5.05 8.30
N MET A 29 -9.77 -6.05 7.43
CA MET A 29 -10.81 -7.06 7.23
C MET A 29 -10.43 -8.39 7.87
N ASP A 30 -9.14 -8.76 7.80
CA ASP A 30 -8.65 -10.05 8.26
C ASP A 30 -7.13 -10.00 8.49
N PHE A 31 -6.55 -11.09 8.97
CA PHE A 31 -5.11 -11.25 9.11
C PHE A 31 -4.69 -12.71 8.94
N LEU A 32 -3.43 -12.90 8.59
CA LEU A 32 -2.75 -14.20 8.48
C LEU A 32 -1.55 -14.22 9.41
N GLY A 33 -1.35 -15.30 10.12
CA GLY A 33 -0.25 -15.45 11.09
C GLY A 33 -0.63 -15.05 12.51
N GLU A 34 0.35 -14.97 13.37
CA GLU A 34 0.22 -14.57 14.77
C GLU A 34 1.04 -13.30 15.01
N ALA A 35 0.38 -12.22 15.40
CA ALA A 35 1.06 -11.01 15.81
C ALA A 35 1.40 -11.06 17.29
N TRP A 36 2.65 -10.78 17.61
CA TRP A 36 3.21 -10.92 18.96
C TRP A 36 2.68 -9.89 19.97
N PHE A 37 2.24 -8.73 19.52
CA PHE A 37 1.92 -7.58 20.38
C PHE A 37 0.50 -7.06 20.27
N ALA A 38 -0.20 -7.38 19.21
CA ALA A 38 -1.56 -6.90 19.04
C ALA A 38 -2.55 -7.99 19.38
N ASP A 39 -3.54 -7.68 20.16
CA ASP A 39 -4.79 -8.42 20.10
C ASP A 39 -5.36 -8.22 18.69
N THR A 40 -4.99 -9.13 17.79
CA THR A 40 -5.33 -9.06 16.37
C THR A 40 -6.82 -8.92 16.13
N LYS A 41 -7.64 -9.44 17.04
CA LYS A 41 -9.10 -9.32 16.97
C LYS A 41 -9.58 -7.88 17.19
N ASN A 42 -8.86 -7.10 18.00
CA ASN A 42 -9.24 -5.73 18.32
C ASN A 42 -8.96 -4.73 17.20
N ILE A 43 -8.19 -5.10 16.18
CA ILE A 43 -7.92 -4.23 15.04
C ILE A 43 -8.80 -4.50 13.83
N ILE A 44 -9.48 -5.64 13.77
CA ILE A 44 -10.47 -5.92 12.73
C ILE A 44 -11.56 -4.86 12.74
N GLY A 45 -11.89 -4.33 11.57
CA GLY A 45 -12.85 -3.25 11.38
C GLY A 45 -12.31 -1.85 11.61
N LYS A 46 -11.11 -1.69 12.18
CA LYS A 46 -10.44 -0.39 12.29
C LYS A 46 -9.78 0.01 10.98
N THR A 47 -9.41 1.28 10.85
CA THR A 47 -8.88 1.84 9.60
C THR A 47 -7.46 2.33 9.73
N GLN A 48 -6.76 2.33 8.59
CA GLN A 48 -5.53 3.04 8.35
C GLN A 48 -5.74 3.97 7.16
N ASP A 49 -5.58 5.25 7.37
CA ASP A 49 -5.80 6.28 6.37
C ASP A 49 -4.44 6.80 5.90
N PHE A 50 -4.29 6.96 4.58
CA PHE A 50 -3.07 7.48 3.95
C PHE A 50 -3.39 8.76 3.19
N TYR A 51 -2.64 9.81 3.48
CA TYR A 51 -2.74 11.11 2.83
C TYR A 51 -1.39 11.48 2.21
N LYS A 52 -1.36 12.56 1.45
CA LYS A 52 -0.16 12.98 0.74
C LYS A 52 1.07 13.23 1.64
N GLY A 53 0.89 13.74 2.83
CA GLY A 53 1.97 14.12 3.73
C GLY A 53 1.89 13.52 5.13
N TRP A 54 0.88 12.71 5.41
CA TRP A 54 0.66 12.12 6.72
C TRP A 54 -0.23 10.87 6.64
N SER A 55 -0.21 10.09 7.69
CA SER A 55 -1.11 8.94 7.87
C SER A 55 -1.66 8.89 9.28
N LYS A 56 -2.81 8.27 9.43
CA LYS A 56 -3.46 8.07 10.72
C LYS A 56 -4.21 6.75 10.74
N GLY A 57 -4.05 5.98 11.78
CA GLY A 57 -4.85 4.77 11.90
C GLY A 57 -4.36 3.80 12.96
N VAL A 58 -4.80 2.56 12.79
CA VAL A 58 -4.62 1.49 13.77
C VAL A 58 -3.17 1.03 13.91
N PHE A 59 -2.39 1.08 12.82
CA PHE A 59 -1.00 0.64 12.86
C PHE A 59 -0.06 1.75 13.29
N TYR A 60 -0.28 2.97 12.79
CA TYR A 60 0.52 4.14 13.16
C TYR A 60 -0.16 5.44 12.74
N SER A 61 0.30 6.52 13.35
CA SER A 61 -0.03 7.88 12.94
C SER A 61 1.27 8.67 12.85
N CYS A 62 1.53 9.29 11.71
CA CYS A 62 2.76 10.05 11.53
C CYS A 62 2.67 11.13 10.45
N ASP A 63 3.54 12.12 10.57
CA ASP A 63 3.89 13.09 9.56
C ASP A 63 5.07 12.56 8.74
N TYR A 64 5.03 12.72 7.41
CA TYR A 64 6.07 12.27 6.50
C TYR A 64 7.24 13.27 6.36
N ALA A 65 7.29 14.32 7.18
CA ALA A 65 8.35 15.33 7.15
C ALA A 65 8.52 16.04 5.79
N GLY A 66 7.41 16.36 5.14
CA GLY A 66 7.41 16.98 3.81
C GLY A 66 7.81 16.04 2.67
N GLN A 67 8.03 14.76 2.95
CA GLN A 67 8.27 13.73 1.94
C GLN A 67 6.96 13.03 1.59
N SER A 68 6.83 12.58 0.34
CA SER A 68 5.73 11.70 -0.05
C SER A 68 6.11 10.25 0.25
N ALA A 69 5.08 9.39 0.37
CA ALA A 69 5.31 7.96 0.33
C ALA A 69 6.02 7.58 -0.99
N THR A 70 7.00 6.71 -0.89
CA THR A 70 7.66 6.13 -2.06
C THR A 70 7.11 4.75 -2.35
N TYR A 71 7.25 4.28 -3.58
CA TYR A 71 6.88 2.91 -3.92
C TYR A 71 7.89 2.31 -4.91
N ASN A 72 8.00 0.98 -4.84
CA ASN A 72 8.67 0.17 -5.85
C ASN A 72 7.65 -0.79 -6.44
N SER A 73 7.74 -1.04 -7.74
CA SER A 73 6.97 -2.11 -8.38
C SER A 73 7.85 -3.35 -8.56
N TYR A 74 7.20 -4.50 -8.43
CA TYR A 74 7.79 -5.82 -8.63
C TYR A 74 6.86 -6.63 -9.51
N THR A 75 7.41 -7.51 -10.34
CA THR A 75 6.62 -8.61 -10.86
C THR A 75 6.21 -9.52 -9.71
N ARG A 76 5.10 -10.25 -9.86
CA ARG A 76 4.65 -11.22 -8.83
C ARG A 76 5.74 -12.22 -8.46
N ASP A 77 6.48 -12.70 -9.45
CA ASP A 77 7.56 -13.66 -9.26
C ASP A 77 8.75 -13.06 -8.47
N GLU A 78 9.17 -11.86 -8.80
CA GLU A 78 10.21 -11.13 -8.06
C GLU A 78 9.77 -10.86 -6.63
N PHE A 79 8.53 -10.42 -6.43
CA PHE A 79 7.97 -10.16 -5.11
C PHE A 79 8.00 -11.42 -4.23
N LEU A 80 7.51 -12.55 -4.73
CA LEU A 80 7.45 -13.82 -3.98
C LEU A 80 8.81 -14.47 -3.76
N LYS A 81 9.84 -14.11 -4.53
CA LYS A 81 11.23 -14.55 -4.34
C LYS A 81 12.00 -13.66 -3.37
N ASN A 82 11.51 -12.46 -3.09
CA ASN A 82 12.16 -11.53 -2.19
C ASN A 82 12.01 -12.00 -0.74
N LYS A 83 13.11 -12.15 -0.02
CA LYS A 83 13.14 -12.59 1.38
C LYS A 83 12.36 -11.68 2.32
N GLU A 84 12.30 -10.37 2.03
CA GLU A 84 11.53 -9.40 2.79
C GLU A 84 10.03 -9.77 2.82
N PHE A 85 9.52 -10.38 1.76
CA PHE A 85 8.11 -10.73 1.60
C PHE A 85 7.84 -12.24 1.74
N SER A 86 8.73 -12.98 2.39
CA SER A 86 8.64 -14.44 2.54
C SER A 86 7.32 -14.91 3.16
N LEU A 87 6.73 -14.12 4.05
CA LEU A 87 5.43 -14.43 4.67
C LEU A 87 4.31 -14.60 3.64
N PHE A 88 4.32 -13.85 2.54
CA PHE A 88 3.31 -13.97 1.49
C PHE A 88 3.35 -15.33 0.81
N LYS A 89 4.54 -15.87 0.62
CA LYS A 89 4.73 -17.22 0.10
C LYS A 89 4.33 -18.27 1.14
N GLU A 90 4.74 -18.08 2.39
CA GLU A 90 4.43 -18.99 3.51
C GLU A 90 2.92 -19.12 3.72
N PHE A 91 2.21 -18.00 3.77
CA PHE A 91 0.74 -17.99 3.92
C PHE A 91 -0.02 -18.17 2.59
N LYS A 92 0.69 -18.44 1.49
CA LYS A 92 0.10 -18.69 0.16
C LYS A 92 -0.86 -17.60 -0.29
N VAL A 93 -0.50 -16.35 -0.03
CA VAL A 93 -1.28 -15.20 -0.49
C VAL A 93 -1.29 -15.16 -2.00
N THR A 94 -2.48 -15.05 -2.58
CA THR A 94 -2.66 -14.95 -4.03
C THR A 94 -2.84 -13.52 -4.47
N PHE A 95 -2.15 -13.13 -5.53
CA PHE A 95 -2.26 -11.84 -6.18
C PHE A 95 -2.97 -12.01 -7.53
N ILE A 96 -3.87 -11.08 -7.84
CA ILE A 96 -4.60 -11.10 -9.13
C ILE A 96 -3.80 -10.44 -10.24
N ASP A 97 -2.97 -9.44 -9.90
CA ASP A 97 -2.13 -8.73 -10.85
C ASP A 97 -0.74 -9.35 -10.96
N GLU A 98 -0.12 -9.13 -12.11
CA GLU A 98 1.29 -9.48 -12.33
C GLU A 98 2.21 -8.45 -11.67
N GLU A 99 1.77 -7.20 -11.54
CA GLU A 99 2.53 -6.12 -10.93
C GLU A 99 2.06 -5.84 -9.50
N ILE A 100 3.01 -5.83 -8.58
CA ILE A 100 2.81 -5.62 -7.14
C ILE A 100 3.51 -4.32 -6.73
N PHE A 101 2.80 -3.44 -6.04
CA PHE A 101 3.34 -2.17 -5.55
C PHE A 101 3.63 -2.27 -4.05
N VAL A 102 4.85 -1.93 -3.69
CA VAL A 102 5.33 -1.88 -2.30
C VAL A 102 5.53 -0.42 -1.90
N HIS A 103 4.63 0.11 -1.11
CA HIS A 103 4.67 1.48 -0.62
C HIS A 103 5.43 1.56 0.70
N ARG A 104 6.34 2.53 0.80
CA ARG A 104 7.14 2.78 2.00
C ARG A 104 6.92 4.20 2.46
N ILE A 105 6.72 4.35 3.76
CA ILE A 105 6.52 5.62 4.44
C ILE A 105 7.64 5.81 5.45
N THR A 106 8.23 6.99 5.43
CA THR A 106 9.19 7.40 6.46
C THR A 106 8.51 8.40 7.37
N CYS A 107 8.33 8.03 8.63
CA CYS A 107 7.77 8.88 9.67
C CYS A 107 8.84 9.75 10.31
N ASN A 108 8.49 11.01 10.62
CA ASN A 108 9.27 11.82 11.54
C ASN A 108 9.11 11.32 12.98
N GLY A 109 10.21 11.21 13.69
CA GLY A 109 10.17 11.04 15.14
C GLY A 109 9.76 12.32 15.86
N ASN A 110 9.21 12.19 17.06
CA ASN A 110 8.70 13.31 17.87
C ASN A 110 9.74 14.39 18.24
N LYS A 111 11.02 14.20 17.93
CA LYS A 111 12.13 15.13 18.24
C LYS A 111 12.95 15.54 17.01
N GLY A 112 12.44 15.31 15.80
CA GLY A 112 13.09 15.77 14.55
C GLY A 112 14.38 15.04 14.17
N PHE A 113 14.88 14.11 14.96
CA PHE A 113 16.15 13.41 14.72
C PHE A 113 15.99 11.94 14.30
N ASP A 114 14.90 11.29 14.68
CA ASP A 114 14.69 9.87 14.40
C ASP A 114 13.67 9.70 13.27
N ARG A 115 14.16 9.49 12.08
CA ARG A 115 13.31 9.03 10.96
C ARG A 115 13.13 7.53 11.06
N LYS A 116 11.88 7.08 11.11
CA LYS A 116 11.55 5.65 11.11
C LYS A 116 10.87 5.27 9.82
N VAL A 117 11.46 4.33 9.10
CA VAL A 117 10.79 3.67 7.96
C VAL A 117 9.76 2.71 8.52
N MET A 118 8.50 2.89 8.13
CA MET A 118 7.41 2.02 8.53
C MET A 118 7.42 0.73 7.70
N TYR A 119 6.78 -0.31 8.22
CA TYR A 119 6.58 -1.55 7.47
C TYR A 119 5.86 -1.27 6.16
N PRO A 120 6.16 -2.04 5.10
CA PRO A 120 5.60 -1.79 3.78
C PRO A 120 4.11 -2.07 3.72
N PHE A 121 3.42 -1.26 2.94
CA PHE A 121 2.03 -1.48 2.53
C PHE A 121 2.01 -1.92 1.06
N ILE A 122 1.31 -3.00 0.77
CA ILE A 122 1.35 -3.66 -0.53
C ILE A 122 0.00 -3.55 -1.20
N THR A 123 -0.02 -3.12 -2.47
CA THR A 123 -1.24 -2.97 -3.26
C THR A 123 -1.09 -3.57 -4.65
N GLN A 124 -2.22 -3.67 -5.35
CA GLN A 124 -2.34 -4.06 -6.75
C GLN A 124 -3.29 -3.08 -7.45
N ASN A 125 -3.15 -2.90 -8.77
CA ASN A 125 -4.00 -1.97 -9.52
C ASN A 125 -5.47 -2.42 -9.61
N ASN A 126 -5.70 -3.70 -9.83
CA ASN A 126 -7.04 -4.24 -10.06
C ASN A 126 -7.68 -4.87 -8.83
N SER A 127 -7.12 -4.62 -7.65
CA SER A 127 -7.62 -5.14 -6.39
C SER A 127 -7.96 -4.02 -5.42
N LYS A 128 -9.11 -4.11 -4.77
CA LYS A 128 -9.43 -3.28 -3.60
C LYS A 128 -8.77 -3.77 -2.32
N LYS A 129 -8.01 -4.87 -2.39
CA LYS A 129 -7.26 -5.41 -1.27
C LYS A 129 -5.86 -4.83 -1.22
N GLY A 130 -5.45 -4.44 -0.01
CA GLY A 130 -4.09 -4.11 0.33
C GLY A 130 -3.61 -4.99 1.48
N TYR A 131 -2.30 -5.04 1.66
CA TYR A 131 -1.69 -5.87 2.69
C TYR A 131 -0.68 -5.05 3.49
N TYR A 132 -0.74 -5.15 4.78
CA TYR A 132 0.23 -4.55 5.68
C TYR A 132 0.93 -5.63 6.49
N VAL A 133 2.25 -5.71 6.36
CA VAL A 133 3.06 -6.65 7.14
C VAL A 133 3.47 -5.97 8.43
N PHE A 134 3.14 -6.58 9.55
CA PHE A 134 3.50 -6.07 10.87
C PHE A 134 3.69 -7.23 11.86
N GLU A 135 4.87 -7.28 12.47
CA GLU A 135 5.20 -8.21 13.57
C GLU A 135 4.85 -9.68 13.29
N GLY A 136 5.22 -10.18 12.11
CA GLY A 136 5.05 -11.60 11.76
C GLY A 136 3.66 -11.96 11.24
N ALA A 137 2.76 -10.99 11.12
CA ALA A 137 1.44 -11.16 10.53
C ALA A 137 1.27 -10.34 9.24
N ILE A 138 0.40 -10.81 8.39
CA ILE A 138 -0.10 -10.06 7.21
C ILE A 138 -1.53 -9.65 7.52
N TYR A 139 -1.77 -8.35 7.60
CA TYR A 139 -3.12 -7.81 7.71
C TYR A 139 -3.68 -7.55 6.32
N ILE A 140 -4.93 -7.96 6.10
CA ILE A 140 -5.66 -7.79 4.86
C ILE A 140 -6.61 -6.63 5.03
N LEU A 141 -6.45 -5.61 4.19
CA LEU A 141 -7.25 -4.39 4.23
C LEU A 141 -8.03 -4.23 2.93
N GLU A 142 -9.15 -3.52 2.99
CA GLU A 142 -9.95 -3.12 1.84
C GLU A 142 -10.32 -1.63 1.93
N TYR A 143 -10.43 -0.97 0.77
CA TYR A 143 -10.87 0.43 0.65
C TYR A 143 -12.14 0.56 -0.19
#